data_fcd6851e15680807d10a1676b7bbfa50
#
_entry.id   fcd6851e15680807d10a1676b7bbfa50
#
_cell.length_a   1.000
_cell.length_b   1.000
_cell.length_c   1.000
_cell.angle_alpha   90.00
_cell.angle_beta   90.00
_cell.angle_gamma   90.00
#
_symmetry.space_group_name_H-M   'P 1'
#
loop_
_entity.id
_entity.type
_entity.pdbx_description
1 polymer ?
#
loop_
_entity_poly.entity_id
_entity_poly.type
_entity_poly.pdbx_seq_one_letter_code
_entity_poly.pdbx_strand_id
1 'polypeptide(L)'
;MNNSRLSLSSGRLRFLLRTSVLANVVLLVLLVRWADLGLGSFDLAGGREDTRHADVPQRTVTRTRTVKFEAPAPTETVIQTKEKVVEINSCSLCKVAPHVCQEIGEDNFRRAVGFMGSNNRLRRALARLRRGQPFNMGIAGGSVSLGHGLHTDDEERGPENMHRQIFDWLNEKFPGKGEPAIEPEGSLKAEGRNGFFNGAQGGVGGDYFSMCFKEHFPLDTDLLFIETAVNEENELFVQKPFELMLRGFLDLKSEPAVINLQGIAFSFRQLVTGGNFQQPGVAQFYDVPSLSLNNALMPKILDQPSLIAEYFAEGDTDGRSTVDGIDRRHIGLKGHKLFAEIVKGYLELQMCEMDRIEEEAGHNHIDELYPLGHLPRLLATGKYDETAVTPRMDPFCLSANSKKNKLSPVENDGWREWSWKDKHYLIADKPGSKITFEIKTGLGLIQLFYQRSAVYGFGNAKCWVNDDVDKAHTLEGYWDEPFNIGRSVDLRDDLPPGTHKVHCELLESTADPGGKHEFRIISLMSI
;
A
#
# COMPACT_ATOMS: atom_id res chain seq x y z
N MET A 1 -14.00 35.68 47.99
CA MET A 1 -13.82 37.09 47.65
C MET A 1 -12.48 37.26 46.98
N ASN A 2 -12.44 37.40 45.70
CA ASN A 2 -11.71 38.30 44.84
C ASN A 2 -11.76 37.80 43.40
N ASN A 3 -12.69 38.38 42.63
CA ASN A 3 -12.77 38.31 41.20
C ASN A 3 -11.72 39.24 40.57
N SER A 4 -10.76 38.74 39.83
CA SER A 4 -9.95 39.55 38.91
C SER A 4 -10.34 39.26 37.46
N ARG A 5 -11.25 40.09 36.92
CA ARG A 5 -11.57 40.17 35.49
C ARG A 5 -10.39 40.83 34.77
N LEU A 6 -9.72 40.12 33.86
CA LEU A 6 -8.82 40.70 32.87
C LEU A 6 -9.66 41.40 31.78
N SER A 7 -9.69 42.73 31.81
CA SER A 7 -10.25 43.55 30.72
C SER A 7 -9.22 43.70 29.61
N LEU A 8 -9.45 43.06 28.47
CA LEU A 8 -8.72 43.34 27.24
C LEU A 8 -9.13 44.73 26.70
N SER A 9 -8.19 45.63 26.57
CA SER A 9 -8.43 47.03 26.13
C SER A 9 -8.94 47.03 24.68
N SER A 10 -9.99 47.82 24.46
CA SER A 10 -10.71 48.00 23.17
C SER A 10 -9.82 48.44 22.00
N GLY A 11 -8.57 48.85 22.24
CA GLY A 11 -7.62 49.28 21.22
C GLY A 11 -7.01 48.12 20.42
N ARG A 12 -6.74 46.97 21.05
CA ARG A 12 -6.13 45.81 20.34
C ARG A 12 -7.14 45.10 19.41
N LEU A 13 -8.41 45.07 19.78
CA LEU A 13 -9.46 44.47 18.94
C LEU A 13 -9.73 45.30 17.67
N ARG A 14 -9.65 46.64 17.76
CA ARG A 14 -9.77 47.52 16.58
C ARG A 14 -8.58 47.45 15.63
N PHE A 15 -7.37 47.15 16.13
CA PHE A 15 -6.18 46.96 15.30
C PHE A 15 -6.23 45.64 14.52
N LEU A 16 -6.64 44.54 15.15
CA LEU A 16 -6.77 43.22 14.50
C LEU A 16 -7.90 43.20 13.45
N LEU A 17 -9.03 43.90 13.70
CA LEU A 17 -10.10 44.04 12.72
C LEU A 17 -9.70 44.89 11.50
N ARG A 18 -8.87 45.93 11.68
CA ARG A 18 -8.40 46.77 10.57
C ARG A 18 -7.36 46.04 9.69
N THR A 19 -6.47 45.22 10.26
CA THR A 19 -5.53 44.42 9.49
C THR A 19 -6.19 43.32 8.69
N SER A 20 -7.24 42.68 9.22
CA SER A 20 -8.03 41.68 8.50
C SER A 20 -8.80 42.26 7.31
N VAL A 21 -9.40 43.45 7.46
CA VAL A 21 -10.11 44.13 6.37
C VAL A 21 -9.14 44.58 5.26
N LEU A 22 -7.97 45.10 5.61
CA LEU A 22 -6.95 45.49 4.61
C LEU A 22 -6.42 44.29 3.82
N ALA A 23 -6.18 43.14 4.48
CA ALA A 23 -5.73 41.92 3.83
C ALA A 23 -6.76 41.39 2.82
N ASN A 24 -8.04 41.42 3.17
CA ASN A 24 -9.11 41.00 2.26
C ASN A 24 -9.33 41.98 1.08
N VAL A 25 -9.15 43.28 1.28
CA VAL A 25 -9.22 44.28 0.19
C VAL A 25 -8.05 44.14 -0.77
N VAL A 26 -6.85 43.88 -0.28
CA VAL A 26 -5.66 43.64 -1.13
C VAL A 26 -5.84 42.35 -1.94
N LEU A 27 -6.39 41.28 -1.34
CA LEU A 27 -6.67 40.04 -2.06
C LEU A 27 -7.73 40.24 -3.16
N LEU A 28 -8.77 41.04 -2.89
CA LEU A 28 -9.81 41.36 -3.87
C LEU A 28 -9.28 42.18 -5.03
N VAL A 29 -8.41 43.16 -4.77
CA VAL A 29 -7.76 43.99 -5.81
C VAL A 29 -6.79 43.17 -6.67
N LEU A 30 -6.08 42.19 -6.07
CA LEU A 30 -5.22 41.27 -6.82
C LEU A 30 -6.03 40.32 -7.69
N LEU A 31 -7.18 39.84 -7.22
CA LEU A 31 -8.08 38.98 -8.00
C LEU A 31 -8.73 39.75 -9.16
N VAL A 32 -9.13 41.00 -8.97
CA VAL A 32 -9.69 41.85 -10.04
C VAL A 32 -8.62 42.18 -11.08
N ARG A 33 -7.37 42.46 -10.70
CA ARG A 33 -6.26 42.70 -11.66
C ARG A 33 -5.85 41.43 -12.41
N TRP A 34 -6.07 40.25 -11.83
CA TRP A 34 -5.81 38.96 -12.52
C TRP A 34 -6.85 38.69 -13.61
N ALA A 35 -8.10 39.14 -13.41
CA ALA A 35 -9.17 39.07 -14.41
C ALA A 35 -8.96 40.02 -15.60
N ASP A 36 -8.26 41.15 -15.40
CA ASP A 36 -7.96 42.14 -16.47
C ASP A 36 -6.77 41.76 -17.36
N LEU A 37 -6.00 40.72 -17.00
CA LEU A 37 -4.87 40.20 -17.80
C LEU A 37 -5.35 39.11 -18.76
N GLY A 38 -6.34 39.41 -19.59
CA GLY A 38 -6.77 38.76 -20.80
C GLY A 38 -6.24 37.33 -21.10
N LEU A 39 -6.78 36.32 -20.43
CA LEU A 39 -6.74 34.92 -20.89
C LEU A 39 -8.17 34.52 -21.26
N GLY A 40 -8.35 34.18 -22.50
CA GLY A 40 -9.52 33.95 -23.29
C GLY A 40 -10.78 33.42 -22.59
N SER A 41 -11.89 34.02 -22.98
CA SER A 41 -13.24 33.59 -22.73
C SER A 41 -13.47 32.14 -23.23
N PHE A 42 -13.85 31.25 -22.31
CA PHE A 42 -14.52 30.02 -22.68
C PHE A 42 -16.02 30.29 -22.73
N ASP A 43 -16.57 30.34 -23.93
CA ASP A 43 -18.00 30.38 -24.17
C ASP A 43 -18.66 29.03 -23.78
N LEU A 44 -19.47 29.05 -22.74
CA LEU A 44 -20.43 28.00 -22.43
C LEU A 44 -21.74 28.32 -23.18
N ALA A 45 -21.81 27.93 -24.43
CA ALA A 45 -23.09 27.87 -25.16
C ALA A 45 -23.51 26.43 -25.32
N GLY A 46 -24.69 26.11 -24.79
CA GLY A 46 -25.30 24.79 -24.88
C GLY A 46 -25.68 24.42 -26.33
N GLY A 47 -25.41 23.20 -26.67
CA GLY A 47 -25.92 22.55 -27.89
C GLY A 47 -26.01 21.07 -27.62
N ARG A 48 -27.24 20.58 -27.44
CA ARG A 48 -27.58 19.17 -27.58
C ARG A 48 -27.39 18.82 -29.03
N GLU A 49 -26.47 17.94 -29.34
CA GLU A 49 -26.46 17.20 -30.60
C GLU A 49 -26.26 15.72 -30.36
N ASP A 50 -27.27 15.00 -30.89
CA ASP A 50 -27.31 13.56 -31.12
C ASP A 50 -26.06 13.11 -31.88
N THR A 51 -25.16 12.35 -31.27
CA THR A 51 -24.10 11.69 -32.05
C THR A 51 -24.35 10.20 -32.14
N ARG A 52 -24.81 9.82 -33.34
CA ARG A 52 -24.78 8.46 -33.85
C ARG A 52 -23.36 7.90 -33.76
N HIS A 53 -23.28 6.66 -33.37
CA HIS A 53 -22.06 5.86 -33.45
C HIS A 53 -21.47 5.95 -34.86
N ALA A 54 -20.30 6.55 -34.98
CA ALA A 54 -19.47 6.47 -36.17
C ALA A 54 -18.40 5.42 -35.93
N ASP A 55 -18.41 4.39 -36.77
CA ASP A 55 -17.35 3.40 -36.87
C ASP A 55 -16.01 4.09 -37.07
N VAL A 56 -15.05 3.81 -36.16
CA VAL A 56 -13.67 4.27 -36.30
C VAL A 56 -12.99 3.34 -37.33
N PRO A 57 -12.57 3.85 -38.48
CA PRO A 57 -11.85 3.02 -39.43
C PRO A 57 -10.47 2.67 -38.90
N GLN A 58 -10.17 1.39 -38.85
CA GLN A 58 -8.81 0.88 -38.60
C GLN A 58 -7.87 1.44 -39.67
N ARG A 59 -6.90 2.25 -39.20
CA ARG A 59 -5.88 2.83 -40.07
C ARG A 59 -4.84 1.78 -40.41
N THR A 60 -5.01 1.12 -41.56
CA THR A 60 -3.97 0.25 -42.14
C THR A 60 -2.87 1.14 -42.70
N VAL A 61 -1.70 1.10 -42.12
CA VAL A 61 -0.51 1.79 -42.66
C VAL A 61 0.10 0.87 -43.73
N THR A 62 -0.26 1.09 -45.01
CA THR A 62 0.38 0.40 -46.13
C THR A 62 1.66 1.17 -46.48
N ARG A 63 2.82 0.60 -46.19
CA ARG A 63 4.11 1.12 -46.65
C ARG A 63 4.40 0.58 -48.04
N THR A 64 4.07 1.33 -49.07
CA THR A 64 4.40 0.98 -50.46
C THR A 64 5.85 1.35 -50.72
N ARG A 65 6.69 0.37 -50.97
CA ARG A 65 8.05 0.57 -51.48
C ARG A 65 8.04 0.34 -52.99
N THR A 66 8.07 1.41 -53.77
CA THR A 66 8.16 1.34 -55.21
C THR A 66 9.61 1.03 -55.61
N VAL A 67 9.84 -0.16 -56.12
CA VAL A 67 11.10 -0.52 -56.79
C VAL A 67 10.80 -0.55 -58.30
N LYS A 68 11.41 0.38 -59.05
CA LYS A 68 11.37 0.36 -60.52
C LYS A 68 12.32 -0.73 -61.02
N PHE A 69 11.78 -1.75 -61.70
CA PHE A 69 12.57 -2.67 -62.50
C PHE A 69 12.19 -2.48 -63.97
N GLU A 70 13.19 -2.31 -64.82
CA GLU A 70 13.02 -2.42 -66.27
C GLU A 70 12.86 -3.88 -66.65
N ALA A 71 11.86 -4.17 -67.51
CA ALA A 71 11.41 -5.50 -67.83
C ALA A 71 12.15 -6.12 -69.04
N PRO A 72 12.35 -7.44 -69.04
CA PRO A 72 12.17 -8.25 -70.26
C PRO A 72 10.87 -9.06 -70.17
N ALA A 73 10.35 -9.36 -71.34
CA ALA A 73 9.01 -9.83 -71.68
C ALA A 73 8.46 -11.05 -70.91
N PRO A 74 7.14 -11.32 -70.97
CA PRO A 74 6.38 -11.95 -69.91
C PRO A 74 6.42 -13.48 -69.98
N THR A 75 6.76 -14.10 -68.87
CA THR A 75 6.31 -15.46 -68.53
C THR A 75 5.43 -15.33 -67.30
N GLU A 76 4.10 -15.54 -67.49
CA GLU A 76 3.15 -15.54 -66.36
C GLU A 76 3.50 -16.67 -65.39
N THR A 77 4.19 -16.33 -64.34
CA THR A 77 4.24 -17.17 -63.15
C THR A 77 3.34 -16.52 -62.11
N VAL A 78 2.14 -17.06 -61.93
CA VAL A 78 1.24 -16.67 -60.84
C VAL A 78 1.89 -17.08 -59.53
N ILE A 79 2.61 -16.19 -58.92
CA ILE A 79 3.07 -16.35 -57.53
C ILE A 79 1.86 -16.04 -56.63
N GLN A 80 1.16 -17.09 -56.19
CA GLN A 80 0.25 -16.97 -55.05
C GLN A 80 1.08 -16.71 -53.82
N THR A 81 1.32 -15.44 -53.48
CA THR A 81 1.73 -15.03 -52.18
C THR A 81 0.56 -15.28 -51.21
N LYS A 82 0.60 -16.41 -50.50
CA LYS A 82 -0.20 -16.56 -49.29
C LYS A 82 0.29 -15.49 -48.35
N GLU A 83 -0.41 -14.36 -48.23
CA GLU A 83 -0.28 -13.48 -47.11
C GLU A 83 -0.63 -14.31 -45.86
N LYS A 84 0.39 -14.68 -45.11
CA LYS A 84 0.20 -15.19 -43.75
C LYS A 84 -0.30 -13.99 -42.97
N VAL A 85 -1.62 -13.85 -42.79
CA VAL A 85 -2.19 -12.96 -41.81
C VAL A 85 -1.68 -13.46 -40.48
N VAL A 86 -0.60 -12.86 -40.00
CA VAL A 86 -0.18 -13.04 -38.63
C VAL A 86 -1.26 -12.33 -37.81
N GLU A 87 -2.22 -13.08 -37.31
CA GLU A 87 -3.06 -12.59 -36.22
C GLU A 87 -2.09 -12.17 -35.12
N ILE A 88 -1.91 -10.86 -34.99
CA ILE A 88 -1.18 -10.30 -33.83
C ILE A 88 -2.02 -10.67 -32.62
N ASN A 89 -1.58 -11.68 -31.91
CA ASN A 89 -2.24 -12.18 -30.71
C ASN A 89 -2.08 -11.10 -29.63
N SER A 90 -2.94 -10.07 -29.70
CA SER A 90 -2.88 -8.93 -28.78
C SER A 90 -3.31 -9.38 -27.39
N CYS A 91 -2.41 -9.26 -26.41
CA CYS A 91 -2.73 -9.45 -25.01
C CYS A 91 -3.61 -8.29 -24.52
N SER A 92 -4.77 -8.58 -23.95
CA SER A 92 -5.64 -7.56 -23.34
C SER A 92 -6.35 -8.12 -22.12
N LEU A 93 -6.70 -7.24 -21.17
CA LEU A 93 -7.34 -7.62 -19.90
C LEU A 93 -8.62 -8.43 -20.11
N CYS A 94 -9.52 -7.96 -20.99
CA CYS A 94 -10.79 -8.66 -21.25
C CYS A 94 -10.63 -9.96 -22.06
N LYS A 95 -9.53 -10.13 -22.78
CA LYS A 95 -9.23 -11.38 -23.46
C LYS A 95 -8.75 -12.45 -22.47
N VAL A 96 -7.89 -12.08 -21.53
CA VAL A 96 -7.33 -13.02 -20.55
C VAL A 96 -8.25 -13.26 -19.35
N ALA A 97 -9.09 -12.28 -18.97
CA ALA A 97 -10.05 -12.38 -17.87
C ALA A 97 -11.43 -11.81 -18.25
N PRO A 98 -12.15 -12.45 -19.19
CA PRO A 98 -13.44 -11.94 -19.70
C PRO A 98 -14.52 -11.83 -18.63
N HIS A 99 -14.50 -12.69 -17.61
CA HIS A 99 -15.44 -12.66 -16.49
C HIS A 99 -15.32 -11.38 -15.64
N VAL A 100 -14.11 -10.85 -15.46
CA VAL A 100 -13.91 -9.56 -14.76
C VAL A 100 -14.54 -8.43 -15.58
N CYS A 101 -14.32 -8.41 -16.89
CA CYS A 101 -14.96 -7.43 -17.78
C CYS A 101 -16.49 -7.54 -17.78
N GLN A 102 -17.05 -8.74 -17.66
CA GLN A 102 -18.49 -8.93 -17.53
C GLN A 102 -19.03 -8.38 -16.20
N GLU A 103 -18.29 -8.54 -15.12
CA GLU A 103 -18.72 -8.10 -13.79
C GLU A 103 -18.61 -6.57 -13.60
N ILE A 104 -17.46 -5.98 -13.92
CA ILE A 104 -17.21 -4.56 -13.64
C ILE A 104 -17.14 -3.66 -14.88
N GLY A 105 -17.10 -4.22 -16.08
CA GLY A 105 -16.88 -3.50 -17.33
C GLY A 105 -15.40 -3.30 -17.68
N GLU A 106 -15.09 -3.23 -18.97
CA GLU A 106 -13.71 -3.08 -19.48
C GLU A 106 -13.02 -1.83 -18.94
N ASP A 107 -13.69 -0.68 -18.94
CA ASP A 107 -13.11 0.59 -18.47
C ASP A 107 -12.76 0.55 -16.99
N ASN A 108 -13.58 -0.09 -16.17
CA ASN A 108 -13.29 -0.21 -14.75
C ASN A 108 -12.17 -1.23 -14.47
N PHE A 109 -12.08 -2.30 -15.27
CA PHE A 109 -10.93 -3.19 -15.18
C PHE A 109 -9.62 -2.51 -15.60
N ARG A 110 -9.65 -1.65 -16.64
CA ARG A 110 -8.50 -0.82 -17.00
C ARG A 110 -8.11 0.16 -15.88
N ARG A 111 -9.10 0.81 -15.23
CA ARG A 111 -8.85 1.68 -14.06
C ARG A 111 -8.27 0.93 -12.88
N ALA A 112 -8.60 -0.37 -12.73
CA ALA A 112 -8.01 -1.21 -11.68
C ALA A 112 -6.49 -1.34 -11.84
N VAL A 113 -5.96 -1.28 -13.07
CA VAL A 113 -4.52 -1.24 -13.33
C VAL A 113 -4.05 0.21 -13.24
N GLY A 114 -3.83 0.70 -12.02
CA GLY A 114 -3.42 2.08 -11.76
C GLY A 114 -2.03 2.42 -12.29
N PHE A 115 -1.11 1.46 -12.21
CA PHE A 115 0.22 1.55 -12.84
C PHE A 115 0.70 0.16 -13.22
N MET A 116 1.14 -0.01 -14.46
CA MET A 116 1.60 -1.31 -14.97
C MET A 116 3.10 -1.53 -14.71
N GLY A 117 3.93 -0.51 -14.89
CA GLY A 117 5.38 -0.63 -14.83
C GLY A 117 5.98 -1.46 -15.97
N SER A 118 7.29 -1.72 -15.88
CA SER A 118 7.99 -2.61 -16.83
C SER A 118 7.65 -4.08 -16.61
N ASN A 119 7.26 -4.45 -15.41
CA ASN A 119 7.01 -5.81 -14.95
C ASN A 119 8.22 -6.76 -15.00
N ASN A 120 9.43 -6.26 -15.15
CA ASN A 120 10.60 -7.13 -15.28
C ASN A 120 10.76 -8.06 -14.06
N ARG A 121 10.61 -7.55 -12.82
CA ARG A 121 10.66 -8.39 -11.61
C ARG A 121 9.56 -9.47 -11.61
N LEU A 122 8.34 -9.08 -11.98
CA LEU A 122 7.20 -10.01 -12.02
C LEU A 122 7.40 -11.09 -13.09
N ARG A 123 7.81 -10.71 -14.29
CA ARG A 123 8.08 -11.66 -15.38
C ARG A 123 9.24 -12.58 -15.05
N ARG A 124 10.29 -12.11 -14.36
CA ARG A 124 11.37 -12.98 -13.83
C ARG A 124 10.83 -14.00 -12.84
N ALA A 125 9.99 -13.60 -11.90
CA ALA A 125 9.36 -14.52 -10.95
C ALA A 125 8.49 -15.55 -11.71
N LEU A 126 7.57 -15.12 -12.57
CA LEU A 126 6.72 -16.01 -13.36
C LEU A 126 7.52 -16.96 -14.27
N ALA A 127 8.63 -16.50 -14.86
CA ALA A 127 9.51 -17.35 -15.66
C ALA A 127 10.18 -18.45 -14.83
N ARG A 128 10.54 -18.16 -13.57
CA ARG A 128 11.06 -19.19 -12.64
C ARG A 128 9.97 -20.20 -12.28
N LEU A 129 8.75 -19.75 -12.03
CA LEU A 129 7.61 -20.65 -11.77
C LEU A 129 7.32 -21.55 -12.97
N ARG A 130 7.35 -21.03 -14.20
CA ARG A 130 7.20 -21.80 -15.45
C ARG A 130 8.27 -22.88 -15.60
N ARG A 131 9.45 -22.67 -15.01
CA ARG A 131 10.55 -23.67 -14.98
C ARG A 131 10.42 -24.68 -13.84
N GLY A 132 9.30 -24.68 -13.12
CA GLY A 132 9.03 -25.60 -12.00
C GLY A 132 9.82 -25.27 -10.72
N GLN A 133 10.32 -24.04 -10.58
CA GLN A 133 10.93 -23.61 -9.31
C GLN A 133 9.84 -23.34 -8.28
N PRO A 134 9.98 -23.83 -7.03
CA PRO A 134 9.06 -23.55 -5.96
C PRO A 134 9.13 -22.07 -5.58
N PHE A 135 8.02 -21.53 -5.12
CA PHE A 135 7.92 -20.12 -4.75
C PHE A 135 7.32 -19.91 -3.35
N ASN A 136 7.70 -18.80 -2.74
CA ASN A 136 7.06 -18.25 -1.57
C ASN A 136 6.30 -16.98 -1.94
N MET A 137 5.03 -16.91 -1.52
CA MET A 137 4.19 -15.72 -1.63
C MET A 137 3.99 -15.11 -0.24
N GLY A 138 4.41 -13.85 -0.08
CA GLY A 138 4.32 -13.09 1.17
C GLY A 138 3.35 -11.90 1.06
N ILE A 139 2.64 -11.61 2.13
CA ILE A 139 1.64 -10.54 2.22
C ILE A 139 2.02 -9.58 3.34
N ALA A 140 2.15 -8.30 3.01
CA ALA A 140 2.23 -7.20 3.96
C ALA A 140 0.95 -6.37 3.84
N GLY A 141 0.08 -6.42 4.82
CA GLY A 141 -1.22 -5.77 4.71
C GLY A 141 -1.92 -5.52 6.04
N GLY A 142 -3.03 -4.82 5.96
CA GLY A 142 -3.89 -4.49 7.09
C GLY A 142 -4.98 -5.53 7.35
N SER A 143 -6.07 -5.09 7.99
CA SER A 143 -7.22 -5.95 8.31
C SER A 143 -7.93 -6.52 7.08
N VAL A 144 -7.94 -5.80 5.96
CA VAL A 144 -8.51 -6.30 4.69
C VAL A 144 -7.71 -7.50 4.20
N SER A 145 -6.38 -7.41 4.16
CA SER A 145 -5.50 -8.52 3.79
C SER A 145 -5.55 -9.70 4.77
N LEU A 146 -5.73 -9.39 6.08
CA LEU A 146 -5.93 -10.42 7.10
C LEU A 146 -7.20 -11.23 6.82
N GLY A 147 -8.26 -10.57 6.32
CA GLY A 147 -9.54 -11.18 5.97
C GLY A 147 -10.71 -10.74 6.87
N HIS A 148 -10.56 -9.63 7.62
CA HIS A 148 -11.69 -9.04 8.32
C HIS A 148 -12.81 -8.76 7.31
N GLY A 149 -14.04 -9.14 7.68
CA GLY A 149 -15.19 -9.07 6.78
C GLY A 149 -15.53 -10.40 6.10
N LEU A 150 -14.71 -11.45 6.24
CA LEU A 150 -15.07 -12.83 5.99
C LEU A 150 -15.76 -13.43 7.23
N HIS A 151 -16.56 -14.51 7.04
CA HIS A 151 -17.63 -14.90 7.97
C HIS A 151 -17.21 -15.31 9.38
N THR A 152 -15.97 -15.73 9.60
CA THR A 152 -15.47 -16.10 10.94
C THR A 152 -14.02 -15.70 11.15
N ASP A 153 -13.63 -15.49 12.40
CA ASP A 153 -12.23 -15.23 12.79
C ASP A 153 -11.29 -16.38 12.37
N ASP A 154 -11.80 -17.62 12.33
CA ASP A 154 -11.03 -18.81 11.92
C ASP A 154 -10.82 -18.89 10.40
N GLU A 155 -11.59 -18.13 9.61
CA GLU A 155 -11.55 -18.12 8.14
C GLU A 155 -10.80 -16.92 7.57
N GLU A 156 -10.34 -15.98 8.40
CA GLU A 156 -9.67 -14.75 7.96
C GLU A 156 -8.52 -15.02 6.97
N ARG A 157 -7.70 -16.05 7.20
CA ARG A 157 -6.62 -16.48 6.30
C ARG A 157 -7.01 -17.69 5.44
N GLY A 158 -8.28 -18.06 5.45
CA GLY A 158 -8.83 -19.23 4.78
C GLY A 158 -8.97 -19.08 3.27
N PRO A 159 -9.60 -20.08 2.61
CA PRO A 159 -9.73 -20.13 1.15
C PRO A 159 -10.49 -18.96 0.52
N GLU A 160 -11.33 -18.28 1.29
CA GLU A 160 -12.13 -17.13 0.84
C GLU A 160 -11.33 -15.82 0.81
N ASN A 161 -10.19 -15.77 1.51
CA ASN A 161 -9.30 -14.61 1.49
C ASN A 161 -8.72 -14.39 0.10
N MET A 162 -8.73 -13.15 -0.40
CA MET A 162 -8.25 -12.81 -1.75
C MET A 162 -6.82 -13.29 -2.02
N HIS A 163 -5.92 -13.17 -1.06
CA HIS A 163 -4.53 -13.59 -1.22
C HIS A 163 -4.41 -15.11 -1.29
N ARG A 164 -5.22 -15.83 -0.51
CA ARG A 164 -5.27 -17.29 -0.55
C ARG A 164 -5.82 -17.77 -1.91
N GLN A 165 -6.86 -17.12 -2.44
CA GLN A 165 -7.40 -17.43 -3.77
C GLN A 165 -6.34 -17.21 -4.88
N ILE A 166 -5.50 -16.16 -4.77
CA ILE A 166 -4.41 -15.90 -5.71
C ILE A 166 -3.33 -16.98 -5.57
N PHE A 167 -2.95 -17.33 -4.33
CA PHE A 167 -1.95 -18.36 -4.07
C PHE A 167 -2.39 -19.74 -4.57
N ASP A 168 -3.62 -20.16 -4.26
CA ASP A 168 -4.16 -21.46 -4.67
C ASP A 168 -4.20 -21.57 -6.21
N TRP A 169 -4.63 -20.51 -6.91
CA TRP A 169 -4.61 -20.45 -8.36
C TRP A 169 -3.18 -20.51 -8.94
N LEU A 170 -2.20 -19.80 -8.35
CA LEU A 170 -0.80 -19.89 -8.76
C LEU A 170 -0.23 -21.28 -8.50
N ASN A 171 -0.55 -21.89 -7.36
CA ASN A 171 -0.10 -23.23 -7.02
C ASN A 171 -0.71 -24.32 -7.92
N GLU A 172 -1.96 -24.16 -8.34
CA GLU A 172 -2.58 -25.04 -9.33
C GLU A 172 -1.88 -24.93 -10.69
N LYS A 173 -1.55 -23.71 -11.12
CA LYS A 173 -0.89 -23.43 -12.41
C LYS A 173 0.58 -23.82 -12.40
N PHE A 174 1.26 -23.68 -11.27
CA PHE A 174 2.70 -23.95 -11.07
C PHE A 174 2.91 -24.79 -9.80
N PRO A 175 2.53 -26.08 -9.83
CA PRO A 175 2.60 -26.92 -8.64
C PRO A 175 4.04 -27.17 -8.19
N GLY A 176 4.25 -27.19 -6.88
CA GLY A 176 5.48 -27.68 -6.27
C GLY A 176 5.56 -29.22 -6.23
N LYS A 177 6.57 -29.77 -5.57
CA LYS A 177 6.79 -31.24 -5.44
C LYS A 177 5.90 -31.91 -4.37
N GLY A 178 4.92 -31.26 -3.83
CA GLY A 178 4.03 -31.79 -2.80
C GLY A 178 2.97 -30.79 -2.45
N GLU A 179 2.24 -31.09 -1.38
CA GLU A 179 1.20 -30.17 -0.88
C GLU A 179 1.80 -28.81 -0.55
N PRO A 180 1.14 -27.72 -0.92
CA PRO A 180 1.60 -26.38 -0.57
C PRO A 180 1.67 -26.20 0.95
N ALA A 181 2.59 -25.39 1.39
CA ALA A 181 2.74 -25.06 2.80
C ALA A 181 1.99 -23.75 3.10
N ILE A 182 0.99 -23.84 3.96
CA ILE A 182 0.17 -22.71 4.39
C ILE A 182 0.63 -22.27 5.77
N GLU A 183 1.06 -21.02 5.90
CA GLU A 183 1.59 -20.40 7.13
C GLU A 183 2.66 -21.26 7.86
N PRO A 184 3.66 -21.82 7.15
CA PRO A 184 4.69 -22.61 7.81
C PRO A 184 5.62 -21.70 8.64
N GLU A 185 6.38 -22.28 9.58
CA GLU A 185 7.34 -21.52 10.40
C GLU A 185 8.52 -20.94 9.59
N GLY A 186 8.75 -21.43 8.38
CA GLY A 186 9.82 -20.96 7.50
C GLY A 186 9.64 -21.44 6.07
N SER A 187 10.56 -21.05 5.21
CA SER A 187 10.55 -21.45 3.80
C SER A 187 10.76 -22.97 3.62
N LEU A 188 9.89 -23.59 2.85
CA LEU A 188 10.01 -25.00 2.45
C LEU A 188 10.39 -25.17 0.97
N LYS A 189 10.95 -24.13 0.35
CA LYS A 189 11.44 -24.18 -1.05
C LYS A 189 12.56 -25.21 -1.26
N ALA A 190 13.40 -25.43 -0.25
CA ALA A 190 14.43 -26.46 -0.30
C ALA A 190 13.85 -27.88 -0.45
N GLU A 191 12.62 -28.10 0.04
CA GLU A 191 11.85 -29.34 -0.12
C GLU A 191 11.08 -29.38 -1.46
N GLY A 192 11.12 -28.31 -2.24
CA GLY A 192 10.42 -28.15 -3.50
C GLY A 192 8.96 -27.75 -3.34
N ARG A 193 8.52 -27.29 -2.17
CA ARG A 193 7.13 -26.91 -1.86
C ARG A 193 6.92 -25.42 -2.03
N ASN A 194 5.74 -25.06 -2.56
CA ASN A 194 5.28 -23.66 -2.58
C ASN A 194 4.79 -23.25 -1.19
N GLY A 195 5.07 -21.99 -0.79
CA GLY A 195 4.71 -21.46 0.52
C GLY A 195 3.82 -20.21 0.44
N PHE A 196 2.81 -20.17 1.30
CA PHE A 196 1.93 -19.01 1.51
C PHE A 196 2.13 -18.44 2.90
N PHE A 197 2.38 -17.11 2.99
CA PHE A 197 2.67 -16.39 4.22
C PHE A 197 1.83 -15.12 4.27
N ASN A 198 0.67 -15.16 4.93
CA ASN A 198 -0.13 -13.98 5.15
C ASN A 198 0.31 -13.27 6.45
N GLY A 199 1.30 -12.39 6.32
CA GLY A 199 1.83 -11.59 7.43
C GLY A 199 0.97 -10.38 7.81
N ALA A 200 -0.23 -10.23 7.25
CA ALA A 200 -1.11 -9.11 7.52
C ALA A 200 -1.47 -8.97 9.00
N GLN A 201 -1.60 -7.74 9.46
CA GLN A 201 -1.90 -7.39 10.84
C GLN A 201 -3.04 -6.36 10.88
N GLY A 202 -4.08 -6.63 11.67
CA GLY A 202 -5.22 -5.71 11.76
C GLY A 202 -4.85 -4.36 12.39
N GLY A 203 -5.18 -3.26 11.70
CA GLY A 203 -4.95 -1.89 12.18
C GLY A 203 -3.50 -1.41 12.06
N VAL A 204 -2.70 -1.98 11.17
CA VAL A 204 -1.34 -1.51 10.85
C VAL A 204 -1.20 -1.16 9.38
N GLY A 205 -0.32 -0.25 9.08
CA GLY A 205 0.00 0.24 7.74
C GLY A 205 1.47 0.04 7.37
N GLY A 206 1.92 0.80 6.38
CA GLY A 206 3.31 0.80 5.93
C GLY A 206 4.30 1.21 7.00
N ASP A 207 3.88 1.99 7.98
CA ASP A 207 4.70 2.43 9.11
C ASP A 207 5.21 1.25 9.97
N TYR A 208 4.42 0.20 10.14
CA TYR A 208 4.86 -1.04 10.78
C TYR A 208 5.72 -1.90 9.85
N PHE A 209 5.19 -2.18 8.64
CA PHE A 209 5.87 -3.08 7.71
C PHE A 209 7.18 -2.53 7.16
N SER A 210 7.38 -1.20 7.17
CA SER A 210 8.67 -0.60 6.78
C SER A 210 9.87 -1.21 7.50
N MET A 211 9.66 -1.67 8.74
CA MET A 211 10.74 -2.20 9.58
C MET A 211 10.50 -3.62 10.09
N CYS A 212 9.23 -4.07 10.21
CA CYS A 212 8.87 -5.33 10.84
C CYS A 212 8.55 -6.47 9.86
N PHE A 213 8.60 -6.27 8.55
CA PHE A 213 8.18 -7.28 7.57
C PHE A 213 8.95 -8.61 7.68
N LYS A 214 10.23 -8.57 8.11
CA LYS A 214 11.06 -9.78 8.28
C LYS A 214 10.55 -10.72 9.38
N GLU A 215 9.65 -10.23 10.21
CA GLU A 215 9.02 -11.02 11.28
C GLU A 215 7.85 -11.87 10.76
N HIS A 216 7.32 -11.58 9.56
CA HIS A 216 6.06 -12.11 9.07
C HIS A 216 6.18 -13.07 7.89
N PHE A 217 7.27 -13.02 7.13
CA PHE A 217 7.51 -13.94 6.02
C PHE A 217 9.01 -14.18 5.78
N PRO A 218 9.40 -15.27 5.09
CA PRO A 218 10.80 -15.60 4.87
C PRO A 218 11.46 -14.65 3.87
N LEU A 219 12.78 -14.44 4.04
CA LEU A 219 13.56 -13.52 3.21
C LEU A 219 13.80 -14.00 1.77
N ASP A 220 13.52 -15.27 1.48
CA ASP A 220 13.59 -15.87 0.15
C ASP A 220 12.22 -15.86 -0.57
N THR A 221 11.32 -14.98 -0.17
CA THR A 221 10.03 -14.75 -0.82
C THR A 221 10.22 -14.26 -2.25
N ASP A 222 9.41 -14.80 -3.19
CA ASP A 222 9.49 -14.50 -4.63
C ASP A 222 8.41 -13.52 -5.10
N LEU A 223 7.23 -13.57 -4.49
CA LEU A 223 6.08 -12.70 -4.76
C LEU A 223 5.65 -12.01 -3.48
N LEU A 224 5.65 -10.69 -3.48
CA LEU A 224 5.21 -9.88 -2.35
C LEU A 224 4.03 -9.00 -2.76
N PHE A 225 2.94 -9.11 -1.99
CA PHE A 225 1.78 -8.25 -2.13
C PHE A 225 1.72 -7.27 -0.97
N ILE A 226 1.57 -5.99 -1.29
CA ILE A 226 1.38 -4.92 -0.32
C ILE A 226 -0.09 -4.48 -0.40
N GLU A 227 -0.80 -4.48 0.73
CA GLU A 227 -2.14 -3.90 0.84
C GLU A 227 -2.25 -3.13 2.17
N THR A 228 -1.73 -1.92 2.21
CA THR A 228 -1.73 -1.05 3.38
C THR A 228 -2.50 0.25 3.15
N ALA A 229 -3.00 0.48 1.93
CA ALA A 229 -3.57 1.75 1.49
C ALA A 229 -4.71 2.25 2.40
N VAL A 230 -5.52 1.35 2.94
CA VAL A 230 -6.65 1.68 3.83
C VAL A 230 -6.19 2.22 5.19
N ASN A 231 -5.00 1.82 5.63
CA ASN A 231 -4.46 2.16 6.95
C ASN A 231 -3.47 3.32 6.94
N GLU A 232 -3.14 3.87 5.77
CA GLU A 232 -2.25 5.03 5.68
C GLU A 232 -2.95 6.32 6.12
N GLU A 233 -2.18 7.26 6.66
CA GLU A 233 -2.68 8.58 7.04
C GLU A 233 -3.05 9.43 5.81
N ASN A 234 -4.07 10.28 5.95
CA ASN A 234 -4.51 11.17 4.88
C ASN A 234 -3.63 12.43 4.72
N GLU A 235 -2.48 12.48 5.35
CA GLU A 235 -1.58 13.62 5.28
C GLU A 235 -0.69 13.55 4.02
N LEU A 236 -0.54 14.68 3.32
CA LEU A 236 0.10 14.76 2.00
C LEU A 236 1.58 14.36 1.98
N PHE A 237 2.25 14.24 3.11
CA PHE A 237 3.69 14.01 3.18
C PHE A 237 4.11 12.71 3.89
N VAL A 238 3.17 11.82 4.20
CA VAL A 238 3.47 10.54 4.88
C VAL A 238 3.82 9.44 3.88
N GLN A 239 4.76 9.72 2.98
CA GLN A 239 5.23 8.72 2.01
C GLN A 239 6.46 7.94 2.50
N LYS A 240 7.16 8.45 3.52
CA LYS A 240 8.39 7.84 4.06
C LYS A 240 8.18 6.38 4.48
N PRO A 241 7.15 6.00 5.25
CA PRO A 241 6.98 4.61 5.66
C PRO A 241 6.74 3.67 4.47
N PHE A 242 5.90 4.04 3.52
CA PHE A 242 5.65 3.23 2.33
C PHE A 242 6.91 3.08 1.46
N GLU A 243 7.68 4.16 1.29
CA GLU A 243 8.95 4.11 0.55
C GLU A 243 9.96 3.17 1.23
N LEU A 244 10.14 3.28 2.57
CA LEU A 244 11.05 2.43 3.32
C LEU A 244 10.65 0.95 3.25
N MET A 245 9.35 0.65 3.34
CA MET A 245 8.82 -0.70 3.17
C MET A 245 9.13 -1.24 1.78
N LEU A 246 8.81 -0.47 0.74
CA LEU A 246 9.02 -0.86 -0.63
C LEU A 246 10.51 -1.09 -0.92
N ARG A 247 11.38 -0.20 -0.45
CA ARG A 247 12.84 -0.37 -0.55
C ARG A 247 13.33 -1.59 0.19
N GLY A 248 12.83 -1.84 1.41
CA GLY A 248 13.17 -3.04 2.18
C GLY A 248 12.85 -4.33 1.42
N PHE A 249 11.73 -4.38 0.70
CA PHE A 249 11.36 -5.52 -0.13
C PHE A 249 12.23 -5.64 -1.38
N LEU A 250 12.44 -4.53 -2.10
CA LEU A 250 13.24 -4.54 -3.33
C LEU A 250 14.72 -4.82 -3.09
N ASP A 251 15.23 -4.55 -1.88
CA ASP A 251 16.61 -4.86 -1.45
C ASP A 251 16.81 -6.32 -0.97
N LEU A 252 15.74 -7.14 -0.92
CA LEU A 252 15.87 -8.56 -0.60
C LEU A 252 16.71 -9.30 -1.66
N LYS A 253 17.56 -10.23 -1.20
CA LYS A 253 18.42 -11.02 -2.10
C LYS A 253 17.66 -11.92 -3.06
N SER A 254 16.41 -12.26 -2.76
CA SER A 254 15.53 -13.03 -3.64
C SER A 254 15.08 -12.24 -4.87
N GLU A 255 15.30 -10.92 -4.88
CA GLU A 255 14.83 -10.01 -5.94
C GLU A 255 13.33 -10.19 -6.22
N PRO A 256 12.46 -10.10 -5.20
CA PRO A 256 11.06 -10.46 -5.34
C PRO A 256 10.34 -9.57 -6.33
N ALA A 257 9.31 -10.12 -6.96
CA ALA A 257 8.26 -9.32 -7.58
C ALA A 257 7.39 -8.70 -6.48
N VAL A 258 7.22 -7.39 -6.52
CA VAL A 258 6.37 -6.65 -5.58
C VAL A 258 5.18 -6.10 -6.35
N ILE A 259 3.97 -6.29 -5.83
CA ILE A 259 2.73 -5.75 -6.39
C ILE A 259 2.02 -4.95 -5.29
N ASN A 260 1.75 -3.67 -5.56
CA ASN A 260 0.98 -2.82 -4.67
C ASN A 260 -0.53 -3.00 -4.93
N LEU A 261 -1.27 -3.41 -3.93
CA LEU A 261 -2.72 -3.58 -3.96
C LEU A 261 -3.37 -2.45 -3.17
N GLN A 262 -4.28 -1.73 -3.80
CA GLN A 262 -5.00 -0.63 -3.18
C GLN A 262 -6.43 -1.04 -2.88
N GLY A 263 -6.72 -1.28 -1.62
CA GLY A 263 -8.05 -1.57 -1.12
C GLY A 263 -9.03 -0.40 -1.27
N ILE A 264 -10.27 -0.63 -0.89
CA ILE A 264 -11.36 0.36 -0.87
C ILE A 264 -11.98 0.37 0.53
N ALA A 265 -12.22 1.57 1.09
CA ALA A 265 -12.94 1.75 2.35
C ALA A 265 -13.66 3.09 2.38
N PHE A 266 -14.84 3.13 3.00
CA PHE A 266 -15.68 4.32 3.19
C PHE A 266 -15.75 4.76 4.66
N SER A 267 -14.88 4.28 5.53
CA SER A 267 -14.85 4.64 6.96
C SER A 267 -14.49 6.10 7.20
N PHE A 268 -13.82 6.72 6.24
CA PHE A 268 -13.46 8.11 6.25
C PHE A 268 -14.49 8.91 5.44
N ARG A 269 -14.63 10.18 5.73
CA ARG A 269 -15.54 11.10 5.00
C ARG A 269 -15.10 11.34 3.54
N GLN A 270 -14.03 10.72 3.10
CA GLN A 270 -13.43 10.86 1.79
C GLN A 270 -13.70 9.61 0.93
N LEU A 271 -13.70 9.78 -0.39
CA LEU A 271 -13.89 8.70 -1.37
C LEU A 271 -12.65 7.83 -1.56
N VAL A 272 -11.52 8.24 -1.02
CA VAL A 272 -10.24 7.52 -1.09
C VAL A 272 -9.58 7.51 0.29
N THR A 273 -8.79 6.51 0.56
CA THR A 273 -7.93 6.46 1.74
C THR A 273 -6.57 7.14 1.44
N GLY A 274 -5.79 7.44 2.48
CA GLY A 274 -4.50 8.09 2.31
C GLY A 274 -3.57 7.36 1.35
N GLY A 275 -3.46 6.04 1.49
CA GLY A 275 -2.62 5.22 0.63
C GLY A 275 -3.04 5.21 -0.83
N ASN A 276 -4.34 5.29 -1.15
CA ASN A 276 -4.80 5.40 -2.54
C ASN A 276 -4.25 6.66 -3.24
N PHE A 277 -3.98 7.71 -2.48
CA PHE A 277 -3.45 8.97 -3.01
C PHE A 277 -1.92 9.03 -3.02
N GLN A 278 -1.27 8.48 -1.99
CA GLN A 278 0.15 8.67 -1.73
C GLN A 278 1.03 7.57 -2.35
N GLN A 279 0.60 6.32 -2.28
CA GLN A 279 1.38 5.17 -2.72
C GLN A 279 1.67 5.15 -4.23
N PRO A 280 0.75 5.56 -5.14
CA PRO A 280 0.99 5.49 -6.59
C PRO A 280 2.26 6.20 -7.05
N GLY A 281 2.54 7.40 -6.54
CA GLY A 281 3.74 8.16 -6.93
C GLY A 281 5.04 7.46 -6.55
N VAL A 282 5.08 6.87 -5.36
CA VAL A 282 6.24 6.09 -4.90
C VAL A 282 6.36 4.79 -5.68
N ALA A 283 5.25 4.07 -5.88
CA ALA A 283 5.25 2.82 -6.66
C ALA A 283 5.74 3.05 -8.10
N GLN A 284 5.30 4.13 -8.75
CA GLN A 284 5.76 4.52 -10.09
C GLN A 284 7.26 4.79 -10.12
N PHE A 285 7.78 5.52 -9.13
CA PHE A 285 9.20 5.84 -9.05
C PHE A 285 10.08 4.58 -8.93
N TYR A 286 9.61 3.55 -8.24
CA TYR A 286 10.31 2.29 -8.07
C TYR A 286 9.92 1.21 -9.10
N ASP A 287 9.13 1.56 -10.12
CA ASP A 287 8.66 0.64 -11.17
C ASP A 287 7.89 -0.58 -10.61
N VAL A 288 7.07 -0.35 -9.58
CA VAL A 288 6.24 -1.36 -8.93
C VAL A 288 4.80 -1.26 -9.42
N PRO A 289 4.24 -2.31 -10.03
CA PRO A 289 2.86 -2.29 -10.50
C PRO A 289 1.87 -2.09 -9.35
N SER A 290 0.81 -1.32 -9.63
CA SER A 290 -0.24 -0.99 -8.66
C SER A 290 -1.61 -1.36 -9.20
N LEU A 291 -2.35 -2.18 -8.45
CA LEU A 291 -3.71 -2.61 -8.75
C LEU A 291 -4.68 -2.04 -7.72
N SER A 292 -5.79 -1.47 -8.15
CA SER A 292 -6.70 -0.72 -7.29
C SER A 292 -8.14 -1.21 -7.40
N LEU A 293 -8.63 -1.84 -6.33
CA LEU A 293 -10.05 -2.15 -6.18
C LEU A 293 -10.88 -0.87 -6.04
N ASN A 294 -10.31 0.17 -5.41
CA ASN A 294 -10.97 1.47 -5.30
C ASN A 294 -11.28 2.05 -6.68
N ASN A 295 -10.32 2.06 -7.59
CA ASN A 295 -10.51 2.60 -8.94
C ASN A 295 -11.46 1.74 -9.79
N ALA A 296 -11.53 0.44 -9.50
CA ALA A 296 -12.44 -0.49 -10.17
C ALA A 296 -13.90 -0.31 -9.74
N LEU A 297 -14.15 -0.16 -8.44
CA LEU A 297 -15.50 -0.17 -7.88
C LEU A 297 -16.08 1.22 -7.62
N MET A 298 -15.26 2.20 -7.27
CA MET A 298 -15.75 3.54 -6.86
C MET A 298 -16.67 4.16 -7.92
N PRO A 299 -16.35 4.17 -9.23
CA PRO A 299 -17.24 4.74 -10.24
C PRO A 299 -18.62 4.05 -10.25
N LYS A 300 -18.64 2.72 -10.16
CA LYS A 300 -19.90 1.96 -10.11
C LYS A 300 -20.72 2.22 -8.85
N ILE A 301 -20.05 2.29 -7.69
CA ILE A 301 -20.71 2.54 -6.40
C ILE A 301 -21.28 3.96 -6.36
N LEU A 302 -20.61 4.95 -6.94
CA LEU A 302 -21.14 6.32 -7.03
C LEU A 302 -22.38 6.40 -7.91
N ASP A 303 -22.42 5.64 -9.01
CA ASP A 303 -23.60 5.55 -9.86
C ASP A 303 -24.72 4.71 -9.24
N GLN A 304 -24.37 3.66 -8.49
CA GLN A 304 -25.30 2.72 -7.89
C GLN A 304 -24.85 2.38 -6.43
N PRO A 305 -25.22 3.24 -5.45
CA PRO A 305 -24.78 3.08 -4.06
C PRO A 305 -25.17 1.76 -3.37
N SER A 306 -26.23 1.10 -3.83
CA SER A 306 -26.66 -0.21 -3.32
C SER A 306 -25.61 -1.32 -3.49
N LEU A 307 -24.64 -1.15 -4.41
CA LEU A 307 -23.54 -2.10 -4.59
C LEU A 307 -22.62 -2.20 -3.37
N ILE A 308 -22.63 -1.23 -2.46
CA ILE A 308 -21.88 -1.33 -1.20
C ILE A 308 -22.28 -2.61 -0.46
N ALA A 309 -23.57 -2.90 -0.35
CA ALA A 309 -24.06 -4.11 0.31
C ALA A 309 -23.61 -5.42 -0.35
N GLU A 310 -23.22 -5.40 -1.61
CA GLU A 310 -22.77 -6.61 -2.32
C GLU A 310 -21.28 -6.88 -2.11
N TYR A 311 -20.45 -5.83 -2.00
CA TYR A 311 -19.00 -5.95 -1.99
C TYR A 311 -18.38 -5.79 -0.61
N PHE A 312 -19.13 -5.24 0.36
CA PHE A 312 -18.65 -5.04 1.72
C PHE A 312 -19.26 -6.04 2.70
N ALA A 313 -18.63 -6.20 3.85
CA ALA A 313 -19.05 -7.16 4.86
C ALA A 313 -20.35 -6.75 5.53
N GLU A 314 -21.19 -7.75 5.83
CA GLU A 314 -22.34 -7.57 6.72
C GLU A 314 -21.89 -7.62 8.18
N GLY A 315 -22.58 -6.86 9.03
CA GLY A 315 -22.38 -6.90 10.47
C GLY A 315 -21.57 -5.73 11.02
N ASP A 316 -21.33 -5.83 12.30
CA ASP A 316 -20.61 -4.82 13.07
C ASP A 316 -19.35 -5.41 13.66
N THR A 317 -18.20 -4.99 13.12
CA THR A 317 -16.92 -5.39 13.70
C THR A 317 -16.54 -4.52 14.91
N ASP A 318 -17.06 -3.27 15.03
CA ASP A 318 -16.78 -2.37 16.16
C ASP A 318 -17.84 -1.24 16.37
N GLY A 319 -19.02 -1.32 15.76
CA GLY A 319 -20.15 -0.38 15.95
C GLY A 319 -20.01 1.01 15.36
N ARG A 320 -18.88 1.32 14.71
CA ARG A 320 -18.55 2.70 14.32
C ARG A 320 -18.48 2.96 12.83
N SER A 321 -18.09 1.95 12.08
CA SER A 321 -18.02 1.99 10.62
C SER A 321 -19.22 1.35 9.94
N THR A 322 -20.13 0.80 10.74
CA THR A 322 -21.35 0.16 10.25
C THR A 322 -22.41 1.19 9.96
N VAL A 323 -22.90 1.20 8.72
CA VAL A 323 -24.05 1.99 8.28
C VAL A 323 -25.04 1.02 7.65
N ASP A 324 -26.29 1.03 8.14
CA ASP A 324 -27.35 0.13 7.68
C ASP A 324 -26.96 -1.37 7.77
N GLY A 325 -26.18 -1.73 8.81
CA GLY A 325 -25.73 -3.11 9.02
C GLY A 325 -24.56 -3.56 8.14
N ILE A 326 -23.90 -2.64 7.43
CA ILE A 326 -22.75 -2.94 6.55
C ILE A 326 -21.48 -2.31 7.11
N ASP A 327 -20.44 -3.11 7.26
CA ASP A 327 -19.11 -2.61 7.59
C ASP A 327 -18.47 -2.00 6.34
N ARG A 328 -18.40 -0.68 6.29
CA ARG A 328 -17.88 0.08 5.15
C ARG A 328 -16.34 0.17 5.08
N ARG A 329 -15.63 -0.48 6.00
CA ARG A 329 -14.16 -0.57 5.98
C ARG A 329 -13.63 -1.86 5.37
N HIS A 330 -14.38 -2.94 5.55
CA HIS A 330 -13.93 -4.26 5.16
C HIS A 330 -14.77 -4.80 4.02
N ILE A 331 -14.11 -5.27 2.98
CA ILE A 331 -14.78 -5.96 1.88
C ILE A 331 -15.23 -7.33 2.34
N GLY A 332 -16.43 -7.73 1.90
CA GLY A 332 -16.99 -9.07 2.12
C GLY A 332 -16.51 -10.08 1.07
N LEU A 333 -17.09 -11.25 1.07
CA LEU A 333 -16.74 -12.38 0.21
C LEU A 333 -16.66 -12.00 -1.28
N LYS A 334 -17.66 -11.28 -1.80
CA LYS A 334 -17.68 -10.84 -3.20
C LYS A 334 -16.56 -9.85 -3.50
N GLY A 335 -16.24 -8.95 -2.56
CA GLY A 335 -15.15 -8.00 -2.68
C GLY A 335 -13.78 -8.70 -2.72
N HIS A 336 -13.53 -9.66 -1.83
CA HIS A 336 -12.33 -10.49 -1.83
C HIS A 336 -12.18 -11.27 -3.14
N LYS A 337 -13.27 -11.91 -3.61
CA LYS A 337 -13.27 -12.64 -4.87
C LYS A 337 -12.93 -11.73 -6.05
N LEU A 338 -13.61 -10.58 -6.19
CA LEU A 338 -13.36 -9.65 -7.28
C LEU A 338 -11.91 -9.13 -7.26
N PHE A 339 -11.37 -8.80 -6.09
CA PHE A 339 -9.99 -8.32 -6.01
C PHE A 339 -9.00 -9.42 -6.41
N ALA A 340 -9.23 -10.66 -5.98
CA ALA A 340 -8.44 -11.81 -6.43
C ALA A 340 -8.49 -11.99 -7.95
N GLU A 341 -9.68 -11.90 -8.57
CA GLU A 341 -9.85 -12.06 -10.02
C GLU A 341 -9.20 -10.91 -10.81
N ILE A 342 -9.22 -9.66 -10.31
CA ILE A 342 -8.46 -8.55 -10.90
C ILE A 342 -6.96 -8.86 -10.91
N VAL A 343 -6.41 -9.36 -9.79
CA VAL A 343 -4.99 -9.71 -9.70
C VAL A 343 -4.64 -10.88 -10.61
N LYS A 344 -5.44 -11.95 -10.61
CA LYS A 344 -5.26 -13.10 -11.49
C LYS A 344 -5.29 -12.69 -12.97
N GLY A 345 -6.25 -11.84 -13.36
CA GLY A 345 -6.34 -11.32 -14.72
C GLY A 345 -5.12 -10.49 -15.12
N TYR A 346 -4.57 -9.72 -14.18
CA TYR A 346 -3.32 -9.00 -14.42
C TYR A 346 -2.12 -9.93 -14.58
N LEU A 347 -2.01 -10.98 -13.76
CA LEU A 347 -0.96 -11.99 -13.89
C LEU A 347 -1.07 -12.77 -15.21
N GLU A 348 -2.30 -13.12 -15.65
CA GLU A 348 -2.54 -13.73 -16.97
C GLU A 348 -2.12 -12.80 -18.11
N LEU A 349 -2.41 -11.50 -17.99
CA LEU A 349 -1.94 -10.50 -18.97
C LEU A 349 -0.41 -10.52 -19.06
N GLN A 350 0.31 -10.55 -17.91
CA GLN A 350 1.76 -10.60 -17.93
C GLN A 350 2.30 -11.89 -18.51
N MET A 351 1.65 -13.02 -18.27
CA MET A 351 2.04 -14.30 -18.89
C MET A 351 1.80 -14.30 -20.41
N CYS A 352 0.70 -13.73 -20.90
CA CYS A 352 0.46 -13.52 -22.32
C CYS A 352 1.56 -12.63 -22.95
N GLU A 353 1.91 -11.54 -22.31
CA GLU A 353 3.00 -10.65 -22.77
C GLU A 353 4.37 -11.35 -22.76
N MET A 354 4.63 -12.23 -21.79
CA MET A 354 5.84 -13.04 -21.78
C MET A 354 5.93 -13.95 -22.99
N ASP A 355 4.83 -14.63 -23.35
CA ASP A 355 4.78 -15.51 -24.53
C ASP A 355 5.10 -14.73 -25.81
N ARG A 356 4.54 -13.50 -25.93
CA ARG A 356 4.83 -12.62 -27.06
C ARG A 356 6.29 -12.16 -27.11
N ILE A 357 6.84 -11.76 -25.95
CA ILE A 357 8.24 -11.31 -25.85
C ILE A 357 9.23 -12.46 -26.18
N GLU A 358 8.97 -13.65 -25.64
CA GLU A 358 9.79 -14.84 -25.88
C GLU A 358 9.72 -15.30 -27.35
N GLU A 359 8.54 -15.22 -27.99
CA GLU A 359 8.35 -15.49 -29.41
C GLU A 359 9.09 -14.47 -30.29
N GLU A 360 8.98 -13.18 -30.00
CA GLU A 360 9.68 -12.12 -30.73
C GLU A 360 11.20 -12.21 -30.60
N ALA A 361 11.69 -12.57 -29.42
CA ALA A 361 13.12 -12.72 -29.16
C ALA A 361 13.71 -14.02 -29.71
N GLY A 362 12.88 -15.06 -29.88
CA GLY A 362 13.32 -16.39 -30.26
C GLY A 362 14.07 -17.17 -29.18
N HIS A 363 14.02 -16.70 -27.93
CA HIS A 363 14.64 -17.35 -26.78
C HIS A 363 13.91 -16.98 -25.47
N ASN A 364 14.24 -17.67 -24.37
CA ASN A 364 13.66 -17.46 -23.04
C ASN A 364 14.72 -17.18 -21.96
N HIS A 365 15.79 -16.47 -22.31
CA HIS A 365 16.84 -16.07 -21.37
C HIS A 365 16.33 -14.98 -20.43
N ILE A 366 16.04 -15.32 -19.16
CA ILE A 366 15.39 -14.44 -18.19
C ILE A 366 16.14 -13.10 -18.02
N ASP A 367 17.47 -13.15 -17.90
CA ASP A 367 18.27 -11.96 -17.59
C ASP A 367 18.34 -10.99 -18.78
N GLU A 368 18.23 -11.50 -19.99
CA GLU A 368 18.24 -10.71 -21.22
C GLU A 368 16.86 -10.10 -21.50
N LEU A 369 15.78 -10.89 -21.31
CA LEU A 369 14.42 -10.46 -21.60
C LEU A 369 13.84 -9.54 -20.53
N TYR A 370 14.22 -9.76 -19.27
CA TYR A 370 13.68 -9.04 -18.11
C TYR A 370 14.80 -8.48 -17.24
N PRO A 371 15.63 -7.55 -17.74
CA PRO A 371 16.76 -7.00 -16.99
C PRO A 371 16.29 -6.21 -15.76
N LEU A 372 17.03 -6.33 -14.66
CA LEU A 372 16.80 -5.50 -13.47
C LEU A 372 17.73 -4.30 -13.49
N GLY A 373 17.14 -3.12 -13.38
CA GLY A 373 17.89 -1.88 -13.19
C GLY A 373 18.38 -1.72 -11.74
N HIS A 374 19.29 -0.78 -11.53
CA HIS A 374 19.68 -0.36 -10.19
C HIS A 374 18.50 0.32 -9.50
N LEU A 375 18.34 0.05 -8.20
CA LEU A 375 17.32 0.75 -7.42
C LEU A 375 17.70 2.22 -7.29
N PRO A 376 16.75 3.15 -7.54
CA PRO A 376 17.01 4.57 -7.42
C PRO A 376 17.22 4.99 -5.95
N ARG A 377 17.70 6.20 -5.73
CA ARG A 377 17.81 6.80 -4.39
C ARG A 377 16.43 6.97 -3.75
N LEU A 378 16.41 7.19 -2.43
CA LEU A 378 15.16 7.48 -1.73
C LEU A 378 14.53 8.76 -2.25
N LEU A 379 13.24 8.69 -2.60
CA LEU A 379 12.46 9.80 -3.16
C LEU A 379 11.95 10.75 -2.08
N ALA A 380 11.24 10.19 -1.09
CA ALA A 380 10.53 10.98 -0.08
C ALA A 380 11.43 11.48 1.06
N THR A 381 12.54 10.79 1.32
CA THR A 381 13.45 11.11 2.43
C THR A 381 14.80 11.63 1.97
N GLY A 382 15.13 11.43 0.68
CA GLY A 382 16.40 11.83 0.10
C GLY A 382 16.45 13.33 -0.19
N LYS A 383 17.55 13.97 0.19
CA LYS A 383 17.91 15.29 -0.36
C LYS A 383 18.73 15.11 -1.62
N TYR A 384 18.63 16.06 -2.55
CA TYR A 384 19.50 16.04 -3.72
C TYR A 384 20.96 16.21 -3.27
N ASP A 385 21.76 15.21 -3.56
CA ASP A 385 23.20 15.18 -3.31
C ASP A 385 23.86 14.29 -4.38
N GLU A 386 24.73 14.88 -5.19
CA GLU A 386 25.40 14.19 -6.29
C GLU A 386 26.30 13.05 -5.82
N THR A 387 26.80 13.15 -4.59
CA THR A 387 27.76 12.20 -4.01
C THR A 387 27.10 11.13 -3.13
N ALA A 388 25.82 11.29 -2.80
CA ALA A 388 25.13 10.37 -1.91
C ALA A 388 24.99 8.98 -2.54
N VAL A 389 25.41 7.97 -1.79
CA VAL A 389 25.19 6.56 -2.12
C VAL A 389 23.88 6.14 -1.43
N THR A 390 23.00 5.46 -2.17
CA THR A 390 21.80 4.90 -1.57
C THR A 390 22.18 3.76 -0.63
N PRO A 391 21.93 3.87 0.68
CA PRO A 391 22.23 2.79 1.59
C PRO A 391 21.30 1.59 1.33
N ARG A 392 21.80 0.40 1.59
CA ARG A 392 20.96 -0.79 1.63
C ARG A 392 20.05 -0.71 2.85
N MET A 393 18.77 -0.99 2.65
CA MET A 393 17.80 -1.02 3.73
C MET A 393 17.86 -2.36 4.46
N ASP A 394 18.27 -2.35 5.72
CA ASP A 394 18.34 -3.54 6.58
C ASP A 394 17.62 -3.30 7.92
N PRO A 395 16.28 -3.15 7.88
CA PRO A 395 15.51 -2.84 9.07
C PRO A 395 15.50 -4.00 10.08
N PHE A 396 15.37 -3.64 11.36
CA PHE A 396 15.24 -4.56 12.48
C PHE A 396 14.05 -4.18 13.34
N CYS A 397 13.32 -5.19 13.84
CA CYS A 397 12.11 -5.03 14.61
C CYS A 397 12.08 -5.98 15.80
N LEU A 398 11.83 -5.43 16.99
CA LEU A 398 11.37 -6.14 18.16
C LEU A 398 9.85 -5.94 18.26
N SER A 399 9.04 -6.99 18.16
CA SER A 399 7.58 -6.86 18.15
C SER A 399 6.92 -7.80 19.16
N ALA A 400 5.86 -7.29 19.82
CA ALA A 400 5.00 -8.13 20.65
C ALA A 400 4.30 -9.23 19.83
N ASN A 401 4.12 -8.99 18.51
CA ASN A 401 3.51 -9.94 17.58
C ASN A 401 4.53 -10.85 16.87
N SER A 402 5.82 -10.73 17.17
CA SER A 402 6.86 -11.59 16.60
C SER A 402 7.14 -12.81 17.47
N LYS A 403 7.24 -13.98 16.84
CA LYS A 403 7.77 -15.19 17.47
C LYS A 403 9.30 -15.22 17.46
N LYS A 404 9.92 -14.52 16.51
CA LYS A 404 11.34 -14.55 16.22
C LYS A 404 12.12 -13.53 17.05
N ASN A 405 11.68 -12.27 17.03
CA ASN A 405 12.28 -11.16 17.75
C ASN A 405 11.23 -10.51 18.66
N LYS A 406 10.89 -11.20 19.75
CA LYS A 406 9.88 -10.73 20.69
C LYS A 406 10.32 -9.42 21.35
N LEU A 407 9.37 -8.48 21.52
CA LEU A 407 9.57 -7.24 22.24
C LEU A 407 9.77 -7.52 23.73
N SER A 408 11.01 -7.72 24.15
CA SER A 408 11.39 -8.05 25.53
C SER A 408 12.16 -6.89 26.15
N PRO A 409 11.69 -6.33 27.30
CA PRO A 409 12.40 -5.28 27.99
C PRO A 409 13.63 -5.81 28.75
N VAL A 410 14.66 -4.96 28.87
CA VAL A 410 15.82 -5.22 29.75
C VAL A 410 15.59 -4.75 31.19
N GLU A 411 14.69 -3.75 31.35
CA GLU A 411 14.21 -3.27 32.64
C GLU A 411 12.71 -3.04 32.54
N ASN A 412 11.96 -3.44 33.59
CA ASN A 412 10.50 -3.36 33.58
C ASN A 412 9.96 -3.10 35.00
N ASP A 413 9.24 -2.01 35.14
CA ASP A 413 8.49 -1.66 36.33
C ASP A 413 7.07 -1.24 35.96
N GLY A 414 6.10 -2.15 36.17
CA GLY A 414 4.67 -1.89 36.00
C GLY A 414 4.10 -2.17 34.60
N TRP A 415 4.90 -2.62 33.64
CA TRP A 415 4.40 -3.05 32.32
C TRP A 415 4.18 -4.56 32.29
N ARG A 416 3.19 -5.01 31.51
CA ARG A 416 2.83 -6.43 31.35
C ARG A 416 2.46 -6.78 29.92
N GLU A 417 2.65 -8.04 29.56
CA GLU A 417 2.11 -8.60 28.32
C GLU A 417 0.59 -8.67 28.41
N TRP A 418 -0.09 -8.34 27.32
CA TRP A 418 -1.53 -8.44 27.19
C TRP A 418 -1.89 -8.78 25.74
N SER A 419 -2.97 -9.53 25.55
CA SER A 419 -3.41 -9.96 24.22
C SER A 419 -4.92 -9.82 24.08
N TRP A 420 -5.34 -9.50 22.90
CA TRP A 420 -6.73 -9.56 22.48
C TRP A 420 -6.80 -10.31 21.15
N LYS A 421 -7.38 -11.50 21.13
CA LYS A 421 -7.31 -12.43 20.02
C LYS A 421 -5.84 -12.70 19.63
N ASP A 422 -5.49 -12.50 18.36
CA ASP A 422 -4.16 -12.62 17.77
C ASP A 422 -3.24 -11.40 17.94
N LYS A 423 -3.73 -10.34 18.58
CA LYS A 423 -2.98 -9.08 18.79
C LYS A 423 -2.32 -9.06 20.15
N HIS A 424 -1.01 -8.87 20.16
CA HIS A 424 -0.20 -8.84 21.37
C HIS A 424 0.39 -7.45 21.61
N TYR A 425 0.50 -7.06 22.89
CA TYR A 425 0.95 -5.74 23.32
C TYR A 425 1.76 -5.84 24.62
N LEU A 426 2.65 -4.87 24.85
CA LEU A 426 3.10 -4.52 26.21
C LEU A 426 2.27 -3.33 26.69
N ILE A 427 1.60 -3.48 27.84
CA ILE A 427 0.69 -2.45 28.36
C ILE A 427 1.07 -2.02 29.78
N ALA A 428 0.80 -0.74 30.09
CA ALA A 428 0.79 -0.20 31.44
C ALA A 428 -0.44 0.69 31.62
N ASP A 429 -0.94 0.79 32.87
CA ASP A 429 -2.13 1.57 33.23
C ASP A 429 -1.95 2.42 34.50
N LYS A 430 -0.77 2.33 35.13
CA LYS A 430 -0.42 3.11 36.32
C LYS A 430 0.63 4.18 35.97
N PRO A 431 0.32 5.46 36.10
CA PRO A 431 1.31 6.52 35.94
C PRO A 431 2.59 6.27 36.76
N GLY A 432 3.74 6.62 36.19
CA GLY A 432 5.05 6.33 36.76
C GLY A 432 5.61 4.94 36.39
N SER A 433 4.85 4.05 35.77
CA SER A 433 5.36 2.76 35.24
C SER A 433 6.47 3.01 34.22
N LYS A 434 7.59 2.28 34.32
CA LYS A 434 8.79 2.46 33.46
C LYS A 434 9.19 1.19 32.77
N ILE A 435 9.72 1.34 31.55
CA ILE A 435 10.24 0.22 30.76
C ILE A 435 11.46 0.66 29.96
N THR A 436 12.43 -0.24 29.83
CA THR A 436 13.65 -0.01 29.05
C THR A 436 13.87 -1.16 28.09
N PHE A 437 14.17 -0.85 26.84
CA PHE A 437 14.55 -1.79 25.80
C PHE A 437 15.98 -1.51 25.31
N GLU A 438 16.60 -2.53 24.68
CA GLU A 438 17.82 -2.36 23.89
C GLU A 438 17.54 -2.69 22.43
N ILE A 439 18.02 -1.84 21.51
CA ILE A 439 17.91 -2.05 20.07
C ILE A 439 19.16 -1.56 19.35
N LYS A 440 19.52 -2.22 18.24
CA LYS A 440 20.63 -1.81 17.38
C LYS A 440 20.12 -1.00 16.21
N THR A 441 20.84 0.06 15.84
CA THR A 441 20.63 0.80 14.59
C THR A 441 21.89 0.85 13.75
N GLY A 442 21.75 0.86 12.42
CA GLY A 442 22.84 1.02 11.45
C GLY A 442 22.85 2.41 10.81
N LEU A 443 21.68 2.96 10.54
CA LEU A 443 21.48 4.25 9.88
C LEU A 443 20.99 5.35 10.82
N GLY A 444 20.85 5.05 12.12
CA GLY A 444 20.57 6.05 13.15
C GLY A 444 19.09 6.29 13.45
N LEU A 445 18.18 5.63 12.75
CA LEU A 445 16.74 5.76 12.99
C LEU A 445 16.26 4.72 14.01
N ILE A 446 15.56 5.17 15.04
CA ILE A 446 14.80 4.34 15.99
C ILE A 446 13.37 4.87 16.05
N GLN A 447 12.40 3.98 15.89
CA GLN A 447 10.96 4.26 15.96
C GLN A 447 10.28 3.40 17.01
N LEU A 448 9.26 3.95 17.65
CA LEU A 448 8.32 3.21 18.47
C LEU A 448 6.99 3.11 17.76
N PHE A 449 6.39 1.92 17.75
CA PHE A 449 5.06 1.67 17.21
C PHE A 449 4.09 1.34 18.33
N TYR A 450 3.00 2.10 18.46
CA TYR A 450 2.06 2.02 19.57
C TYR A 450 0.62 2.19 19.08
N GLN A 451 -0.34 1.75 19.89
CA GLN A 451 -1.76 1.82 19.54
C GLN A 451 -2.37 3.16 19.95
N ARG A 452 -3.20 3.74 19.06
CA ARG A 452 -4.06 4.91 19.33
C ARG A 452 -5.54 4.53 19.28
N SER A 453 -6.34 5.16 20.15
CA SER A 453 -7.77 4.88 20.26
C SER A 453 -8.52 5.99 20.96
N ALA A 454 -9.76 6.25 20.49
CA ALA A 454 -10.70 7.13 21.17
C ALA A 454 -11.51 6.44 22.28
N VAL A 455 -11.43 5.09 22.40
CA VAL A 455 -12.38 4.32 23.24
C VAL A 455 -11.76 3.49 24.34
N TYR A 456 -10.48 3.16 24.23
CA TYR A 456 -9.89 2.24 25.21
C TYR A 456 -9.40 2.93 26.48
N GLY A 457 -9.47 4.26 26.56
CA GLY A 457 -9.01 5.01 27.72
C GLY A 457 -7.48 5.09 27.75
N PHE A 458 -6.90 5.48 26.60
CA PHE A 458 -5.45 5.56 26.47
C PHE A 458 -4.90 6.87 27.01
N GLY A 459 -3.82 6.75 27.81
CA GLY A 459 -3.04 7.85 28.33
C GLY A 459 -1.85 8.21 27.47
N ASN A 460 -0.91 8.93 28.07
CA ASN A 460 0.30 9.42 27.43
C ASN A 460 1.53 8.73 28.00
N ALA A 461 2.52 8.46 27.14
CA ALA A 461 3.85 7.98 27.56
C ALA A 461 4.93 8.95 27.11
N LYS A 462 5.98 9.11 27.90
CA LYS A 462 7.19 9.85 27.55
C LYS A 462 8.29 8.86 27.21
N CYS A 463 8.82 8.92 25.97
CA CYS A 463 9.88 8.01 25.55
C CYS A 463 11.12 8.79 25.07
N TRP A 464 12.32 8.26 25.36
CA TRP A 464 13.60 8.85 24.95
C TRP A 464 14.64 7.78 24.69
N VAL A 465 15.75 8.16 24.06
CA VAL A 465 16.84 7.25 23.72
C VAL A 465 18.11 7.62 24.50
N ASN A 466 18.74 6.63 25.12
CA ASN A 466 19.92 6.77 25.98
C ASN A 466 19.64 7.75 27.12
N ASP A 467 20.63 8.59 27.47
CA ASP A 467 20.49 9.60 28.53
C ASP A 467 19.88 10.92 28.03
N ASP A 468 19.43 11.00 26.76
CA ASP A 468 18.94 12.23 26.11
C ASP A 468 17.49 12.56 26.50
N VAL A 469 17.19 12.73 27.79
CA VAL A 469 15.84 13.03 28.31
C VAL A 469 15.30 14.37 27.74
N ASP A 470 16.17 15.30 27.39
CA ASP A 470 15.78 16.59 26.78
C ASP A 470 15.21 16.43 25.36
N LYS A 471 15.52 15.32 24.68
CA LYS A 471 14.96 14.95 23.37
C LYS A 471 13.81 13.93 23.49
N ALA A 472 13.18 13.82 24.63
CA ALA A 472 12.08 12.90 24.84
C ALA A 472 10.83 13.32 24.07
N HIS A 473 10.11 12.33 23.54
CA HIS A 473 8.82 12.49 22.87
C HIS A 473 7.69 12.14 23.82
N THR A 474 6.67 13.00 23.89
CA THR A 474 5.39 12.64 24.52
C THR A 474 4.51 12.00 23.46
N LEU A 475 4.10 10.78 23.72
CA LEU A 475 3.29 9.95 22.82
C LEU A 475 1.87 9.92 23.36
N GLU A 476 0.92 10.36 22.56
CA GLU A 476 -0.50 10.41 22.93
C GLU A 476 -1.19 9.12 22.46
N GLY A 477 -1.65 8.30 23.39
CA GLY A 477 -2.43 7.10 23.09
C GLY A 477 -3.87 7.43 22.70
N TYR A 478 -4.46 8.47 23.30
CA TYR A 478 -5.78 8.97 22.91
C TYR A 478 -5.72 9.77 21.60
N TRP A 479 -6.75 9.67 20.80
CA TRP A 479 -7.09 10.56 19.69
C TRP A 479 -8.61 10.58 19.49
N ASP A 480 -9.14 11.54 18.76
CA ASP A 480 -10.59 11.75 18.55
C ASP A 480 -11.15 11.08 17.30
N GLU A 481 -10.32 10.30 16.58
CA GLU A 481 -10.78 9.58 15.40
C GLU A 481 -11.56 8.30 15.74
N PRO A 482 -12.57 7.91 14.94
CA PRO A 482 -13.48 6.82 15.27
C PRO A 482 -12.91 5.40 15.00
N PHE A 483 -11.60 5.24 14.92
CA PHE A 483 -10.95 3.95 14.65
C PHE A 483 -9.73 3.72 15.55
N ASN A 484 -9.36 2.46 15.71
CA ASN A 484 -8.21 2.04 16.49
C ASN A 484 -7.10 1.64 15.51
N ILE A 485 -5.91 2.20 15.65
CA ILE A 485 -4.81 1.97 14.72
C ILE A 485 -3.46 2.01 15.44
N GLY A 486 -2.48 1.27 14.91
CA GLY A 486 -1.09 1.44 15.28
C GLY A 486 -0.47 2.63 14.54
N ARG A 487 0.43 3.36 15.21
CA ARG A 487 1.21 4.46 14.62
C ARG A 487 2.64 4.43 15.09
N SER A 488 3.56 4.75 14.17
CA SER A 488 4.96 4.93 14.49
C SER A 488 5.27 6.38 14.86
N VAL A 489 6.31 6.54 15.67
CA VAL A 489 6.94 7.82 15.93
C VAL A 489 8.45 7.66 15.86
N ASP A 490 9.11 8.59 15.16
CA ASP A 490 10.58 8.69 15.16
C ASP A 490 11.03 9.17 16.52
N LEU A 491 11.65 8.31 17.31
CA LEU A 491 12.27 8.73 18.58
C LEU A 491 13.59 9.46 18.33
N ARG A 492 14.38 8.96 17.39
CA ARG A 492 15.65 9.55 16.93
C ARG A 492 15.95 9.11 15.49
N ASP A 493 16.60 9.97 14.73
CA ASP A 493 17.07 9.70 13.35
C ASP A 493 18.54 10.11 13.11
N ASP A 494 19.23 10.50 14.20
CA ASP A 494 20.58 11.06 14.18
C ASP A 494 21.59 10.24 15.01
N LEU A 495 21.27 8.99 15.34
CA LEU A 495 22.10 8.15 16.19
C LEU A 495 23.30 7.54 15.43
N PRO A 496 24.46 7.38 16.08
CA PRO A 496 25.54 6.60 15.49
C PRO A 496 25.15 5.12 15.41
N PRO A 497 25.73 4.35 14.47
CA PRO A 497 25.57 2.90 14.46
C PRO A 497 25.96 2.26 15.79
N GLY A 498 25.11 1.37 16.30
CA GLY A 498 25.37 0.73 17.60
C GLY A 498 24.12 0.28 18.32
N THR A 499 24.30 -0.13 19.58
CA THR A 499 23.20 -0.52 20.48
C THR A 499 22.81 0.69 21.35
N HIS A 500 21.51 0.93 21.43
CA HIS A 500 20.94 2.05 22.17
C HIS A 500 19.87 1.57 23.13
N LYS A 501 19.71 2.27 24.25
CA LYS A 501 18.62 2.06 25.20
C LYS A 501 17.46 2.97 24.87
N VAL A 502 16.25 2.42 24.88
CA VAL A 502 15.01 3.17 24.72
C VAL A 502 14.20 3.06 25.99
N HIS A 503 13.93 4.18 26.60
CA HIS A 503 13.19 4.30 27.85
C HIS A 503 11.80 4.86 27.58
N CYS A 504 10.78 4.33 28.26
CA CYS A 504 9.42 4.88 28.27
C CYS A 504 8.88 4.94 29.70
N GLU A 505 8.20 6.03 30.03
CA GLU A 505 7.50 6.25 31.29
C GLU A 505 6.04 6.65 31.02
N LEU A 506 5.10 5.96 31.67
CA LEU A 506 3.68 6.32 31.60
C LEU A 506 3.42 7.58 32.42
N LEU A 507 2.79 8.59 31.80
CA LEU A 507 2.60 9.90 32.41
C LEU A 507 1.30 9.98 33.22
N GLU A 508 1.30 10.88 34.22
CA GLU A 508 0.08 11.32 34.92
C GLU A 508 -0.85 12.14 34.04
N SER A 509 -0.30 12.86 33.06
CA SER A 509 -1.10 13.60 32.08
C SER A 509 -1.73 12.66 31.06
N THR A 510 -3.00 12.89 30.77
CA THR A 510 -3.76 12.12 29.75
C THR A 510 -4.63 13.05 28.93
N ALA A 511 -4.80 12.72 27.65
CA ALA A 511 -5.74 13.37 26.77
C ALA A 511 -7.11 12.62 26.73
N ASP A 512 -7.21 11.44 27.36
CA ASP A 512 -8.47 10.70 27.44
C ASP A 512 -9.53 11.48 28.21
N PRO A 513 -10.74 11.72 27.64
CA PRO A 513 -11.81 12.42 28.34
C PRO A 513 -12.30 11.72 29.62
N GLY A 514 -12.09 10.41 29.72
CA GLY A 514 -12.40 9.61 30.91
C GLY A 514 -11.31 9.62 31.99
N GLY A 515 -10.18 10.32 31.74
CA GLY A 515 -9.07 10.41 32.69
C GLY A 515 -8.31 9.10 32.89
N LYS A 516 -8.36 8.16 31.95
CA LYS A 516 -7.65 6.88 32.01
C LYS A 516 -6.24 7.01 31.44
N HIS A 517 -5.37 6.02 31.77
CA HIS A 517 -3.94 6.11 31.49
C HIS A 517 -3.37 4.88 30.78
N GLU A 518 -4.17 3.93 30.29
CA GLU A 518 -3.62 2.76 29.62
C GLU A 518 -2.79 3.17 28.39
N PHE A 519 -1.63 2.54 28.21
CA PHE A 519 -0.80 2.73 27.01
C PHE A 519 -0.34 1.38 26.48
N ARG A 520 -0.29 1.23 25.15
CA ARG A 520 0.02 -0.05 24.48
C ARG A 520 1.16 0.11 23.49
N ILE A 521 2.30 -0.51 23.78
CA ILE A 521 3.43 -0.63 22.86
C ILE A 521 3.28 -1.91 22.05
N ILE A 522 3.49 -1.84 20.74
CA ILE A 522 3.41 -2.97 19.82
C ILE A 522 4.82 -3.39 19.38
N SER A 523 5.67 -2.44 18.97
CA SER A 523 7.03 -2.76 18.55
C SER A 523 8.00 -1.62 18.75
N LEU A 524 9.28 -1.97 18.82
CA LEU A 524 10.42 -1.07 18.75
C LEU A 524 11.20 -1.42 17.48
N MET A 525 11.49 -0.42 16.65
CA MET A 525 11.95 -0.59 15.28
C MET A 525 13.18 0.26 15.03
N SER A 526 14.06 -0.18 14.13
CA SER A 526 15.27 0.55 13.76
C SER A 526 15.75 0.24 12.36
N ILE A 527 16.57 1.14 11.83
CA ILE A 527 17.28 0.93 10.57
C ILE A 527 18.72 1.42 10.66
#